data_d146079cd903ddf71b0636816d40d67f
#
_entry.id   d146079cd903ddf71b0636816d40d67f
#
_cell.length_a   1.000
_cell.length_b   1.000
_cell.length_c   1.000
_cell.angle_alpha   90.00
_cell.angle_beta   90.00
_cell.angle_gamma   90.00
#
_symmetry.space_group_name_H-M   'P 1'
#
loop_
_entity.id
_entity.type
_entity.pdbx_description
1 polymer ?
#
loop_
_entity_poly.entity_id
_entity_poly.type
_entity_poly.pdbx_seq_one_letter_code
_entity_poly.pdbx_strand_id
1 'polypeptide(L)'
;VRGCICPHPPLLIPEIGGASLARVEATVRGMQALAADLGEPETIVVLSPHTPSYADAHVVKVAARLTGDFGSFGCPQAAFTFDNDPALVDLLLALAGGDREVMLVPGEDDLLDHGVLVPLSFLRPQKLVSISIVNAYGEHRALGKLVRRCAEELGRDVVFVASGDLSHRLTPDAPAGYDPRGRSFDELVVRAAEAGDFASLSNLERGLVGGAGECGLRSFIALGGFLGDDATADPHVYSYEGPFGVGYLVARFGRPEGPAVA
;
A
#
# COMPACT_ATOMS: atom_id res chain seq x y z
N VAL A 1 -1.25 -16.64 -0.78
CA VAL A 1 -1.65 -15.25 -0.53
C VAL A 1 -0.45 -14.49 -0.03
N ARG A 2 -0.11 -13.37 -0.69
CA ARG A 2 1.06 -12.53 -0.38
C ARG A 2 0.64 -11.06 -0.36
N GLY A 3 1.18 -10.30 0.59
CA GLY A 3 0.95 -8.87 0.64
C GLY A 3 2.08 -8.14 1.34
N CYS A 4 2.10 -6.83 1.22
CA CYS A 4 3.14 -6.01 1.83
C CYS A 4 2.65 -4.62 2.23
N ILE A 5 3.37 -4.02 3.16
CA ILE A 5 3.29 -2.61 3.50
C ILE A 5 4.47 -1.91 2.84
N CYS A 6 4.19 -0.85 2.09
CA CYS A 6 5.20 -0.04 1.41
C CYS A 6 5.00 1.44 1.72
N PRO A 7 6.03 2.15 2.21
CA PRO A 7 6.00 3.60 2.29
C PRO A 7 6.12 4.21 0.90
N HIS A 8 5.64 5.45 0.75
CA HIS A 8 5.59 6.08 -0.56
C HIS A 8 6.18 7.51 -0.64
N PRO A 9 7.17 7.88 0.16
CA PRO A 9 7.74 9.21 0.01
C PRO A 9 8.50 9.30 -1.32
N PRO A 10 8.26 10.35 -2.14
CA PRO A 10 8.92 10.49 -3.44
C PRO A 10 10.44 10.55 -3.35
N LEU A 11 10.98 10.90 -2.19
CA LEU A 11 12.43 10.91 -1.95
C LEU A 11 13.12 9.54 -2.08
N LEU A 12 12.35 8.43 -2.12
CA LEU A 12 12.90 7.09 -2.42
C LEU A 12 13.30 6.93 -3.89
N ILE A 13 12.84 7.82 -4.76
CA ILE A 13 13.26 7.89 -6.16
C ILE A 13 14.63 8.59 -6.22
N PRO A 14 15.68 7.95 -6.77
CA PRO A 14 17.05 8.47 -6.71
C PRO A 14 17.21 9.90 -7.22
N GLU A 15 16.53 10.23 -8.31
CA GLU A 15 16.57 11.55 -8.94
C GLU A 15 15.93 12.65 -8.08
N ILE A 16 15.00 12.28 -7.18
CA ILE A 16 14.34 13.20 -6.26
C ILE A 16 15.08 13.25 -4.92
N GLY A 17 15.39 12.08 -4.36
CA GLY A 17 16.00 11.97 -3.04
C GLY A 17 17.43 12.50 -2.98
N GLY A 18 18.23 12.28 -4.03
CA GLY A 18 19.61 12.76 -4.09
C GLY A 18 20.39 12.41 -2.82
N ALA A 19 20.98 13.42 -2.17
CA ALA A 19 21.73 13.24 -0.92
C ALA A 19 20.87 12.80 0.26
N SER A 20 19.55 13.02 0.23
CA SER A 20 18.63 12.62 1.31
C SER A 20 18.43 11.11 1.38
N LEU A 21 18.73 10.36 0.30
CA LEU A 21 18.66 8.89 0.29
C LEU A 21 19.51 8.24 1.39
N ALA A 22 20.66 8.84 1.74
CA ALA A 22 21.50 8.33 2.81
C ALA A 22 20.80 8.32 4.19
N ARG A 23 19.74 9.13 4.37
CA ARG A 23 18.97 9.19 5.61
C ARG A 23 17.84 8.17 5.67
N VAL A 24 17.49 7.55 4.54
CA VAL A 24 16.44 6.51 4.39
C VAL A 24 17.03 5.21 3.82
N GLU A 25 18.29 4.95 4.10
CA GLU A 25 19.00 3.79 3.56
C GLU A 25 18.36 2.48 4.01
N ALA A 26 17.86 2.40 5.24
CA ALA A 26 17.18 1.21 5.75
C ALA A 26 15.87 0.95 4.99
N THR A 27 15.10 1.99 4.69
CA THR A 27 13.88 1.89 3.87
C THR A 27 14.20 1.44 2.45
N VAL A 28 15.20 2.04 1.79
CA VAL A 28 15.61 1.66 0.42
C VAL A 28 16.05 0.19 0.38
N ARG A 29 16.90 -0.24 1.30
CA ARG A 29 17.31 -1.65 1.41
C ARG A 29 16.13 -2.58 1.69
N GLY A 30 15.22 -2.18 2.57
CA GLY A 30 14.00 -2.92 2.87
C GLY A 30 13.13 -3.11 1.63
N MET A 31 12.91 -2.05 0.84
CA MET A 31 12.16 -2.12 -0.42
C MET A 31 12.83 -3.02 -1.47
N GLN A 32 14.17 -2.99 -1.56
CA GLN A 32 14.93 -3.86 -2.46
C GLN A 32 14.83 -5.33 -2.03
N ALA A 33 14.94 -5.63 -0.73
CA ALA A 33 14.78 -6.97 -0.18
C ALA A 33 13.35 -7.50 -0.37
N LEU A 34 12.34 -6.65 -0.10
CA LEU A 34 10.94 -6.96 -0.37
C LEU A 34 10.71 -7.32 -1.84
N ALA A 35 11.27 -6.54 -2.77
CA ALA A 35 11.15 -6.80 -4.21
C ALA A 35 11.78 -8.15 -4.59
N ALA A 36 12.94 -8.48 -4.02
CA ALA A 36 13.60 -9.77 -4.25
C ALA A 36 12.75 -10.95 -3.73
N ASP A 37 12.11 -10.79 -2.55
CA ASP A 37 11.27 -11.83 -1.95
C ASP A 37 9.93 -12.02 -2.66
N LEU A 38 9.37 -10.97 -3.26
CA LEU A 38 8.11 -11.03 -3.99
C LEU A 38 8.28 -11.51 -5.44
N GLY A 39 9.47 -11.36 -6.02
CA GLY A 39 9.75 -11.72 -7.41
C GLY A 39 8.93 -10.88 -8.41
N GLU A 40 8.42 -11.55 -9.45
CA GLU A 40 7.62 -10.93 -10.51
C GLU A 40 6.18 -11.47 -10.46
N PRO A 41 5.31 -10.96 -9.56
CA PRO A 41 3.93 -11.43 -9.45
C PRO A 41 3.14 -11.15 -10.73
N GLU A 42 2.16 -12.01 -11.03
CA GLU A 42 1.27 -11.83 -12.19
C GLU A 42 0.54 -10.49 -12.07
N THR A 43 -0.10 -10.23 -10.94
CA THR A 43 -0.83 -8.99 -10.70
C THR A 43 -0.47 -8.39 -9.34
N ILE A 44 -0.18 -7.08 -9.31
CA ILE A 44 -0.16 -6.30 -8.08
C ILE A 44 -1.47 -5.52 -7.98
N VAL A 45 -2.11 -5.59 -6.82
CA VAL A 45 -3.19 -4.68 -6.42
C VAL A 45 -2.64 -3.67 -5.44
N VAL A 46 -2.62 -2.38 -5.80
CA VAL A 46 -2.16 -1.29 -4.92
C VAL A 46 -3.36 -0.53 -4.39
N LEU A 47 -3.44 -0.39 -3.06
CA LEU A 47 -4.36 0.55 -2.42
C LEU A 47 -3.58 1.79 -2.01
N SER A 48 -3.91 2.95 -2.63
CA SER A 48 -3.23 4.23 -2.40
C SER A 48 -4.14 5.26 -1.74
N PRO A 49 -3.65 5.99 -0.71
CA PRO A 49 -4.38 7.08 -0.08
C PRO A 49 -4.41 8.37 -0.92
N HIS A 50 -3.67 8.43 -2.03
CA HIS A 50 -3.56 9.60 -2.89
C HIS A 50 -4.33 9.49 -4.20
N THR A 51 -4.80 8.30 -4.55
CA THR A 51 -5.70 8.12 -5.70
C THR A 51 -7.02 8.86 -5.41
N PRO A 52 -7.47 9.73 -6.33
CA PRO A 52 -8.74 10.45 -6.15
C PRO A 52 -9.89 9.47 -5.88
N SER A 53 -10.71 9.81 -4.88
CA SER A 53 -11.82 8.97 -4.43
C SER A 53 -13.05 9.80 -4.07
N TYR A 54 -14.18 9.13 -3.90
CA TYR A 54 -15.35 9.70 -3.25
C TYR A 54 -15.26 9.52 -1.73
N ALA A 55 -16.11 10.21 -0.99
CA ALA A 55 -16.12 10.12 0.47
C ALA A 55 -16.50 8.70 0.97
N ASP A 56 -17.34 8.01 0.20
CA ASP A 56 -18.03 6.75 0.53
C ASP A 56 -17.88 5.67 -0.55
N ALA A 57 -17.10 5.90 -1.61
CA ALA A 57 -16.87 4.92 -2.67
C ALA A 57 -15.39 4.85 -3.04
N HIS A 58 -14.85 3.65 -3.03
CA HIS A 58 -13.54 3.37 -3.62
C HIS A 58 -13.61 3.53 -5.14
N VAL A 59 -12.51 3.99 -5.73
CA VAL A 59 -12.36 4.07 -7.17
C VAL A 59 -11.35 3.01 -7.61
N VAL A 60 -11.70 2.15 -8.57
CA VAL A 60 -10.77 1.26 -9.26
C VAL A 60 -10.51 1.78 -10.66
N LYS A 61 -9.24 1.91 -11.04
CA LYS A 61 -8.86 2.36 -12.39
C LYS A 61 -9.21 1.30 -13.43
N VAL A 62 -9.95 1.71 -14.49
CA VAL A 62 -10.43 0.77 -15.55
C VAL A 62 -9.69 0.92 -16.87
N ALA A 63 -8.88 1.97 -17.06
CA ALA A 63 -8.11 2.15 -18.29
C ALA A 63 -7.19 0.94 -18.55
N ALA A 64 -7.08 0.48 -19.79
CA ALA A 64 -6.29 -0.70 -20.16
C ALA A 64 -4.78 -0.52 -19.86
N ARG A 65 -4.31 0.72 -19.90
CA ARG A 65 -2.96 1.14 -19.53
C ARG A 65 -3.04 2.23 -18.49
N LEU A 66 -2.18 2.12 -17.48
CA LEU A 66 -2.08 3.07 -16.38
C LEU A 66 -0.71 3.73 -16.46
N THR A 67 -0.66 5.05 -16.36
CA THR A 67 0.56 5.85 -16.55
C THR A 67 0.76 6.82 -15.40
N GLY A 68 1.99 7.20 -15.16
CA GLY A 68 2.29 8.26 -14.20
C GLY A 68 3.75 8.62 -14.18
N ASP A 69 4.04 9.79 -13.65
CA ASP A 69 5.39 10.31 -13.50
C ASP A 69 5.55 11.11 -12.20
N PHE A 70 6.76 11.56 -11.95
CA PHE A 70 7.08 12.40 -10.80
C PHE A 70 7.25 13.89 -11.16
N GLY A 71 6.56 14.37 -12.20
CA GLY A 71 6.59 15.78 -12.63
C GLY A 71 6.21 16.76 -11.52
N SER A 72 5.21 16.42 -10.68
CA SER A 72 4.82 17.21 -9.50
C SER A 72 5.95 17.36 -8.46
N PHE A 73 6.95 16.49 -8.52
CA PHE A 73 8.14 16.48 -7.66
C PHE A 73 9.41 16.90 -8.43
N GLY A 74 9.25 17.52 -9.60
CA GLY A 74 10.35 18.04 -10.42
C GLY A 74 11.10 16.98 -11.23
N CYS A 75 10.56 15.77 -11.38
CA CYS A 75 11.23 14.64 -12.06
C CYS A 75 10.32 13.94 -13.09
N PRO A 76 9.85 14.64 -14.14
CA PRO A 76 8.94 14.06 -15.14
C PRO A 76 9.56 12.92 -15.96
N GLN A 77 10.89 12.81 -16.00
CA GLN A 77 11.60 11.74 -16.69
C GLN A 77 11.49 10.38 -15.99
N ALA A 78 11.22 10.35 -14.66
CA ALA A 78 10.87 9.14 -13.94
C ALA A 78 9.38 8.84 -14.21
N ALA A 79 9.09 8.25 -15.37
CA ALA A 79 7.76 7.92 -15.85
C ALA A 79 7.58 6.40 -15.94
N PHE A 80 6.36 5.95 -15.67
CA PHE A 80 6.00 4.54 -15.62
C PHE A 80 4.72 4.27 -16.40
N THR A 81 4.64 3.09 -16.97
CA THR A 81 3.44 2.58 -17.65
C THR A 81 3.24 1.13 -17.27
N PHE A 82 2.02 0.77 -16.90
CA PHE A 82 1.64 -0.59 -16.53
C PHE A 82 0.40 -1.02 -17.31
N ASP A 83 0.34 -2.28 -17.71
CA ASP A 83 -0.89 -2.87 -18.21
C ASP A 83 -1.82 -3.19 -17.02
N ASN A 84 -3.11 -2.88 -17.17
CA ASN A 84 -4.13 -3.22 -16.17
C ASN A 84 -4.49 -4.71 -16.23
N ASP A 85 -5.18 -5.23 -15.20
CA ASP A 85 -5.82 -6.55 -15.23
C ASP A 85 -7.34 -6.39 -15.38
N PRO A 86 -7.87 -6.29 -16.61
CA PRO A 86 -9.29 -6.02 -16.83
C PRO A 86 -10.17 -7.14 -16.27
N ALA A 87 -9.72 -8.41 -16.30
CA ALA A 87 -10.51 -9.52 -15.77
C ALA A 87 -10.70 -9.39 -14.25
N LEU A 88 -9.65 -8.98 -13.52
CA LEU A 88 -9.75 -8.74 -12.08
C LEU A 88 -10.58 -7.50 -11.77
N VAL A 89 -10.42 -6.42 -12.54
CA VAL A 89 -11.22 -5.18 -12.39
C VAL A 89 -12.71 -5.43 -12.64
N ASP A 90 -13.05 -6.13 -13.74
CA ASP A 90 -14.45 -6.43 -14.08
C ASP A 90 -15.11 -7.28 -12.99
N LEU A 91 -14.41 -8.29 -12.47
CA LEU A 91 -14.95 -9.14 -11.41
C LEU A 91 -15.11 -8.37 -10.09
N LEU A 92 -14.15 -7.49 -9.74
CA LEU A 92 -14.24 -6.62 -8.57
C LEU A 92 -15.49 -5.73 -8.64
N LEU A 93 -15.73 -5.07 -9.77
CA LEU A 93 -16.89 -4.21 -9.98
C LEU A 93 -18.21 -5.01 -9.95
N ALA A 94 -18.23 -6.19 -10.57
CA ALA A 94 -19.41 -7.04 -10.60
C ALA A 94 -19.79 -7.54 -9.21
N LEU A 95 -18.84 -8.00 -8.41
CA LEU A 95 -19.11 -8.52 -7.07
C LEU A 95 -19.40 -7.41 -6.07
N ALA A 96 -18.72 -6.25 -6.16
CA ALA A 96 -19.02 -5.08 -5.33
C ALA A 96 -20.44 -4.57 -5.53
N GLY A 97 -20.99 -4.64 -6.75
CA GLY A 97 -22.38 -4.23 -7.04
C GLY A 97 -23.44 -5.04 -6.28
N GLY A 98 -23.11 -6.24 -5.80
CA GLY A 98 -23.96 -7.10 -4.97
C GLY A 98 -23.64 -7.04 -3.47
N ASP A 99 -22.56 -6.37 -3.08
CA ASP A 99 -22.08 -6.25 -1.71
C ASP A 99 -22.60 -4.95 -1.09
N ARG A 100 -23.01 -5.02 0.18
CA ARG A 100 -23.45 -3.84 0.93
C ARG A 100 -22.34 -3.21 1.77
N GLU A 101 -21.20 -3.88 1.88
CA GLU A 101 -20.07 -3.45 2.70
C GLU A 101 -18.99 -2.73 1.89
N VAL A 102 -19.01 -2.85 0.54
CA VAL A 102 -18.02 -2.25 -0.34
C VAL A 102 -18.71 -1.51 -1.48
N MET A 103 -18.58 -0.18 -1.49
CA MET A 103 -18.92 0.63 -2.64
C MET A 103 -17.67 0.82 -3.51
N LEU A 104 -17.65 0.25 -4.70
CA LEU A 104 -16.55 0.33 -5.66
C LEU A 104 -17.08 0.86 -6.99
N VAL A 105 -16.45 1.90 -7.53
CA VAL A 105 -16.84 2.53 -8.80
C VAL A 105 -15.67 2.61 -9.77
N PRO A 106 -15.93 2.61 -11.10
CA PRO A 106 -14.87 2.74 -12.10
C PRO A 106 -14.29 4.16 -12.11
N GLY A 107 -12.97 4.28 -12.28
CA GLY A 107 -12.23 5.50 -12.57
C GLY A 107 -11.69 5.48 -13.98
N GLU A 108 -12.18 6.36 -14.83
CA GLU A 108 -11.92 6.34 -16.27
C GLU A 108 -10.55 6.92 -16.65
N ASP A 109 -9.94 7.71 -15.79
CA ASP A 109 -8.60 8.24 -16.03
C ASP A 109 -7.51 7.16 -15.84
N ASP A 110 -6.38 7.35 -16.52
CA ASP A 110 -5.24 6.43 -16.51
C ASP A 110 -4.10 6.87 -15.59
N LEU A 111 -4.25 7.99 -14.88
CA LEU A 111 -3.18 8.59 -14.10
C LEU A 111 -2.96 7.88 -12.76
N LEU A 112 -1.69 7.60 -12.47
CA LEU A 112 -1.22 7.04 -11.21
C LEU A 112 -0.59 8.12 -10.35
N ASP A 113 -0.91 8.09 -9.07
CA ASP A 113 -0.30 8.97 -8.06
C ASP A 113 1.01 8.37 -7.50
N HIS A 114 1.75 9.20 -6.74
CA HIS A 114 3.03 8.78 -6.15
C HIS A 114 2.89 7.64 -5.12
N GLY A 115 1.73 7.50 -4.46
CA GLY A 115 1.46 6.38 -3.56
C GLY A 115 1.43 5.04 -4.28
N VAL A 116 1.11 5.03 -5.57
CA VAL A 116 1.24 3.85 -6.44
C VAL A 116 2.65 3.77 -7.03
N LEU A 117 3.16 4.87 -7.57
CA LEU A 117 4.41 4.87 -8.34
C LEU A 117 5.66 4.57 -7.50
N VAL A 118 5.73 5.07 -6.24
CA VAL A 118 6.91 4.82 -5.40
C VAL A 118 7.09 3.33 -5.09
N PRO A 119 6.10 2.58 -4.57
CA PRO A 119 6.24 1.13 -4.43
C PRO A 119 6.59 0.42 -5.75
N LEU A 120 5.95 0.81 -6.86
CA LEU A 120 6.16 0.18 -8.17
C LEU A 120 7.49 0.58 -8.85
N SER A 121 8.21 1.55 -8.34
CA SER A 121 9.60 1.80 -8.76
C SER A 121 10.57 0.69 -8.30
N PHE A 122 10.18 -0.07 -7.26
CA PHE A 122 10.91 -1.22 -6.75
C PHE A 122 10.30 -2.55 -7.20
N LEU A 123 8.95 -2.63 -7.20
CA LEU A 123 8.19 -3.84 -7.53
C LEU A 123 7.85 -3.86 -9.03
N ARG A 124 7.90 -5.05 -9.65
CA ARG A 124 7.69 -5.20 -11.11
C ARG A 124 6.61 -6.24 -11.41
N PRO A 125 5.34 -5.86 -11.37
CA PRO A 125 4.26 -6.77 -11.77
C PRO A 125 4.16 -6.90 -13.30
N GLN A 126 3.53 -7.97 -13.78
CA GLN A 126 3.11 -8.08 -15.17
C GLN A 126 1.86 -7.22 -15.40
N LYS A 127 0.97 -7.10 -14.42
CA LYS A 127 -0.26 -6.30 -14.44
C LYS A 127 -0.46 -5.54 -13.14
N LEU A 128 -1.19 -4.44 -13.21
CA LEU A 128 -1.46 -3.55 -12.08
C LEU A 128 -2.97 -3.26 -11.97
N VAL A 129 -3.51 -3.39 -10.77
CA VAL A 129 -4.80 -2.82 -10.40
C VAL A 129 -4.59 -1.76 -9.33
N SER A 130 -5.05 -0.53 -9.58
CA SER A 130 -4.96 0.58 -8.63
C SER A 130 -6.34 0.92 -8.07
N ILE A 131 -6.43 0.99 -6.75
CA ILE A 131 -7.67 1.27 -6.00
C ILE A 131 -7.42 2.42 -5.02
N SER A 132 -8.41 3.30 -4.86
CA SER A 132 -8.37 4.38 -3.86
C SER A 132 -8.86 3.92 -2.49
N ILE A 133 -8.52 4.70 -1.44
CA ILE A 133 -9.15 4.57 -0.12
C ILE A 133 -10.45 5.39 -0.06
N VAL A 134 -11.25 5.18 1.01
CA VAL A 134 -12.39 6.03 1.40
C VAL A 134 -12.18 6.61 2.81
N ASN A 135 -13.07 7.51 3.25
CA ASN A 135 -12.91 8.14 4.56
C ASN A 135 -13.16 7.17 5.74
N ALA A 136 -14.11 6.28 5.62
CA ALA A 136 -14.45 5.30 6.67
C ALA A 136 -13.39 4.21 6.79
N TYR A 137 -13.07 3.78 8.04
CA TYR A 137 -12.05 2.75 8.25
C TYR A 137 -12.58 1.31 8.06
N GLY A 138 -13.84 1.07 8.46
CA GLY A 138 -14.41 -0.31 8.50
C GLY A 138 -14.53 -0.99 7.13
N GLU A 139 -14.81 -0.21 6.10
CA GLU A 139 -15.03 -0.70 4.73
C GLU A 139 -13.77 -1.32 4.10
N HIS A 140 -12.58 -0.88 4.52
CA HIS A 140 -11.32 -1.34 3.94
C HIS A 140 -11.06 -2.83 4.16
N ARG A 141 -11.47 -3.38 5.32
CA ARG A 141 -11.34 -4.82 5.57
C ARG A 141 -12.22 -5.64 4.60
N ALA A 142 -13.41 -5.17 4.31
CA ALA A 142 -14.32 -5.81 3.35
C ALA A 142 -13.75 -5.73 1.93
N LEU A 143 -13.20 -4.58 1.53
CA LEU A 143 -12.50 -4.43 0.25
C LEU A 143 -11.35 -5.44 0.10
N GLY A 144 -10.51 -5.60 1.13
CA GLY A 144 -9.43 -6.59 1.10
C GLY A 144 -9.93 -8.02 0.88
N LYS A 145 -11.01 -8.42 1.59
CA LYS A 145 -11.67 -9.73 1.40
C LYS A 145 -12.22 -9.89 -0.02
N LEU A 146 -12.82 -8.83 -0.58
CA LEU A 146 -13.33 -8.84 -1.95
C LEU A 146 -12.21 -9.06 -2.96
N VAL A 147 -11.07 -8.35 -2.82
CA VAL A 147 -9.90 -8.55 -3.69
C VAL A 147 -9.38 -9.98 -3.60
N ARG A 148 -9.26 -10.55 -2.38
CA ARG A 148 -8.87 -11.94 -2.19
C ARG A 148 -9.80 -12.90 -2.92
N ARG A 149 -11.10 -12.76 -2.71
CA ARG A 149 -12.12 -13.61 -3.35
C ARG A 149 -12.00 -13.56 -4.87
N CYS A 150 -11.86 -12.37 -5.46
CA CYS A 150 -11.71 -12.23 -6.91
C CYS A 150 -10.41 -12.88 -7.42
N ALA A 151 -9.31 -12.72 -6.70
CA ALA A 151 -8.03 -13.35 -7.05
C ALA A 151 -8.13 -14.89 -7.04
N GLU A 152 -8.76 -15.45 -6.00
CA GLU A 152 -9.00 -16.90 -5.87
C GLU A 152 -9.93 -17.43 -6.97
N GLU A 153 -11.02 -16.72 -7.29
CA GLU A 153 -11.99 -17.12 -8.31
C GLU A 153 -11.37 -17.13 -9.72
N LEU A 154 -10.46 -16.19 -10.00
CA LEU A 154 -9.72 -16.13 -11.27
C LEU A 154 -8.46 -17.00 -11.29
N GLY A 155 -8.05 -17.58 -10.17
CA GLY A 155 -6.79 -18.31 -10.05
C GLY A 155 -5.56 -17.42 -10.28
N ARG A 156 -5.63 -16.12 -9.92
CA ARG A 156 -4.56 -15.13 -10.09
C ARG A 156 -3.55 -15.20 -8.95
N ASP A 157 -2.26 -15.14 -9.29
CA ASP A 157 -1.22 -14.83 -8.33
C ASP A 157 -1.19 -13.33 -8.07
N VAL A 158 -1.86 -12.90 -6.99
CA VAL A 158 -1.97 -11.50 -6.59
C VAL A 158 -1.11 -11.21 -5.38
N VAL A 159 -0.33 -10.13 -5.47
CA VAL A 159 0.29 -9.46 -4.33
C VAL A 159 -0.48 -8.19 -4.01
N PHE A 160 -0.95 -8.06 -2.76
CA PHE A 160 -1.62 -6.84 -2.29
C PHE A 160 -0.61 -5.89 -1.68
N VAL A 161 -0.47 -4.69 -2.25
CA VAL A 161 0.39 -3.61 -1.76
C VAL A 161 -0.45 -2.59 -1.00
N ALA A 162 -0.29 -2.57 0.31
CA ALA A 162 -0.83 -1.53 1.17
C ALA A 162 0.15 -0.34 1.18
N SER A 163 -0.12 0.62 0.33
CA SER A 163 0.69 1.83 0.23
C SER A 163 0.31 2.82 1.32
N GLY A 164 1.29 3.29 2.09
CA GLY A 164 1.02 4.25 3.15
C GLY A 164 2.22 4.53 4.04
N ASP A 165 2.35 5.78 4.46
CA ASP A 165 3.28 6.19 5.50
C ASP A 165 2.58 6.12 6.87
N LEU A 166 3.37 5.93 7.94
CA LEU A 166 2.89 5.96 9.31
C LEU A 166 2.71 7.42 9.75
N SER A 167 3.02 7.75 11.00
CA SER A 167 2.85 9.11 11.51
C SER A 167 3.63 10.15 10.70
N HIS A 168 3.01 11.31 10.44
CA HIS A 168 3.66 12.50 9.88
C HIS A 168 4.02 13.52 10.97
N ARG A 169 4.14 13.08 12.25
CA ARG A 169 4.28 13.96 13.42
C ARG A 169 5.33 13.49 14.43
N LEU A 170 6.39 12.84 13.95
CA LEU A 170 7.40 12.24 14.86
C LEU A 170 8.41 13.26 15.42
N THR A 171 8.61 14.39 14.74
CA THR A 171 9.59 15.43 15.13
C THR A 171 9.00 16.83 15.01
N PRO A 172 9.59 17.86 15.67
CA PRO A 172 9.14 19.24 15.53
C PRO A 172 9.12 19.75 14.08
N ASP A 173 10.03 19.28 13.24
CA ASP A 173 10.16 19.67 11.84
C ASP A 173 9.38 18.73 10.90
N ALA A 174 8.52 17.85 11.44
CA ALA A 174 7.70 16.94 10.64
C ALA A 174 6.67 17.73 9.79
N PRO A 175 6.25 17.20 8.61
CA PRO A 175 5.33 17.90 7.70
C PRO A 175 4.01 18.33 8.35
N ALA A 176 3.49 17.56 9.32
CA ALA A 176 2.25 17.85 10.03
C ALA A 176 2.49 18.41 11.46
N GLY A 177 3.73 18.86 11.77
CA GLY A 177 4.14 19.28 13.10
C GLY A 177 4.40 18.10 14.04
N TYR A 178 4.65 18.40 15.33
CA TYR A 178 4.94 17.37 16.33
C TYR A 178 3.71 17.01 17.16
N ASP A 179 3.50 15.70 17.37
CA ASP A 179 2.54 15.18 18.34
C ASP A 179 3.11 13.89 18.95
N PRO A 180 3.20 13.76 20.29
CA PRO A 180 3.76 12.56 20.93
C PRO A 180 2.98 11.29 20.62
N ARG A 181 1.70 11.39 20.23
CA ARG A 181 0.88 10.27 19.80
C ARG A 181 1.40 9.63 18.51
N GLY A 182 2.14 10.39 17.67
CA GLY A 182 2.76 9.86 16.47
C GLY A 182 3.67 8.66 16.74
N ARG A 183 4.57 8.79 17.71
CA ARG A 183 5.46 7.69 18.11
C ARG A 183 4.68 6.49 18.65
N SER A 184 3.68 6.74 19.51
CA SER A 184 2.86 5.66 20.06
C SER A 184 2.06 4.91 19.01
N PHE A 185 1.56 5.62 18.00
CA PHE A 185 0.89 5.03 16.85
C PHE A 185 1.84 4.14 16.04
N ASP A 186 3.01 4.65 15.68
CA ASP A 186 4.00 3.91 14.89
C ASP A 186 4.45 2.63 15.62
N GLU A 187 4.73 2.71 16.93
CA GLU A 187 5.09 1.54 17.72
C GLU A 187 4.00 0.46 17.76
N LEU A 188 2.71 0.86 17.78
CA LEU A 188 1.60 -0.08 17.72
C LEU A 188 1.50 -0.74 16.34
N VAL A 189 1.62 0.04 15.27
CA VAL A 189 1.54 -0.48 13.89
C VAL A 189 2.71 -1.43 13.60
N VAL A 190 3.94 -1.08 14.00
CA VAL A 190 5.11 -1.94 13.82
C VAL A 190 4.94 -3.27 14.56
N ARG A 191 4.53 -3.24 15.83
CA ARG A 191 4.26 -4.47 16.61
C ARG A 191 3.16 -5.33 15.98
N ALA A 192 2.09 -4.70 15.48
CA ALA A 192 1.02 -5.40 14.78
C ALA A 192 1.53 -6.07 13.49
N ALA A 193 2.39 -5.38 12.74
CA ALA A 193 3.02 -5.93 11.54
C ALA A 193 3.94 -7.11 11.86
N GLU A 194 4.78 -7.01 12.89
CA GLU A 194 5.65 -8.10 13.35
C GLU A 194 4.87 -9.35 13.78
N ALA A 195 3.67 -9.14 14.35
CA ALA A 195 2.79 -10.23 14.78
C ALA A 195 1.82 -10.73 13.70
N GLY A 196 1.68 -10.02 12.56
CA GLY A 196 0.60 -10.26 11.59
C GLY A 196 -0.79 -9.93 12.14
N ASP A 197 -0.88 -9.10 13.19
CA ASP A 197 -2.14 -8.76 13.88
C ASP A 197 -2.81 -7.53 13.27
N PHE A 198 -3.43 -7.71 12.12
CA PHE A 198 -4.21 -6.64 11.46
C PHE A 198 -5.58 -6.39 12.13
N ALA A 199 -6.05 -7.29 12.99
CA ALA A 199 -7.31 -7.11 13.68
C ALA A 199 -7.22 -5.96 14.71
N SER A 200 -6.08 -5.84 15.40
CA SER A 200 -5.83 -4.75 16.35
C SER A 200 -5.84 -3.38 15.68
N LEU A 201 -5.36 -3.27 14.43
CA LEU A 201 -5.30 -2.02 13.67
C LEU A 201 -6.69 -1.44 13.38
N SER A 202 -7.70 -2.29 13.22
CA SER A 202 -9.09 -1.86 12.98
C SER A 202 -9.73 -1.20 14.21
N ASN A 203 -9.15 -1.40 15.39
CA ASN A 203 -9.70 -0.96 16.68
C ASN A 203 -8.87 0.13 17.36
N LEU A 204 -7.91 0.75 16.66
CA LEU A 204 -7.11 1.83 17.23
C LEU A 204 -7.99 3.03 17.63
N GLU A 205 -7.64 3.63 18.75
CA GLU A 205 -8.36 4.79 19.29
C GLU A 205 -8.23 5.97 18.34
N ARG A 206 -9.38 6.60 18.01
CA ARG A 206 -9.45 7.65 16.98
C ARG A 206 -8.60 8.88 17.31
N GLY A 207 -8.46 9.22 18.60
CA GLY A 207 -7.61 10.31 19.04
C GLY A 207 -6.13 10.01 18.82
N LEU A 208 -5.70 8.75 18.98
CA LEU A 208 -4.35 8.32 18.68
C LEU A 208 -4.08 8.44 17.16
N VAL A 209 -4.97 7.90 16.33
CA VAL A 209 -4.86 7.93 14.86
C VAL A 209 -4.84 9.38 14.35
N GLY A 210 -5.77 10.21 14.79
CA GLY A 210 -5.82 11.63 14.44
C GLY A 210 -4.60 12.42 14.92
N GLY A 211 -4.04 12.05 16.10
CA GLY A 211 -2.81 12.63 16.62
C GLY A 211 -1.58 12.26 15.80
N ALA A 212 -1.55 11.06 15.24
CA ALA A 212 -0.45 10.60 14.40
C ALA A 212 -0.41 11.33 13.03
N GLY A 213 -1.56 11.70 12.47
CA GLY A 213 -1.65 12.32 11.15
C GLY A 213 -1.13 11.40 10.05
N GLU A 214 -1.47 10.13 10.15
CA GLU A 214 -1.04 9.05 9.25
C GLU A 214 -1.81 9.04 7.93
N CYS A 215 -1.32 8.31 6.92
CA CYS A 215 -2.06 8.06 5.69
C CYS A 215 -2.23 6.56 5.36
N GLY A 216 -1.49 5.66 6.03
CA GLY A 216 -1.41 4.24 5.66
C GLY A 216 -2.43 3.32 6.33
N LEU A 217 -3.00 3.68 7.48
CA LEU A 217 -3.79 2.76 8.31
C LEU A 217 -4.95 2.09 7.55
N ARG A 218 -5.63 2.83 6.68
CA ARG A 218 -6.73 2.31 5.88
C ARG A 218 -6.26 1.21 4.92
N SER A 219 -5.14 1.44 4.25
CA SER A 219 -4.51 0.45 3.36
C SER A 219 -4.06 -0.79 4.14
N PHE A 220 -3.55 -0.62 5.37
CA PHE A 220 -3.15 -1.74 6.24
C PHE A 220 -4.35 -2.57 6.70
N ILE A 221 -5.48 -1.93 7.02
CA ILE A 221 -6.73 -2.63 7.36
C ILE A 221 -7.23 -3.45 6.16
N ALA A 222 -7.14 -2.91 4.93
CA ALA A 222 -7.50 -3.64 3.73
C ALA A 222 -6.57 -4.83 3.49
N LEU A 223 -5.27 -4.65 3.68
CA LEU A 223 -4.30 -5.76 3.62
C LEU A 223 -4.67 -6.88 4.60
N GLY A 224 -5.04 -6.54 5.84
CA GLY A 224 -5.52 -7.52 6.81
C GLY A 224 -6.79 -8.26 6.36
N GLY A 225 -7.67 -7.59 5.61
CA GLY A 225 -8.83 -8.23 4.97
C GLY A 225 -8.42 -9.21 3.87
N PHE A 226 -7.46 -8.83 3.03
CA PHE A 226 -6.92 -9.65 1.95
C PHE A 226 -6.18 -10.89 2.47
N LEU A 227 -5.33 -10.74 3.48
CA LEU A 227 -4.58 -11.84 4.08
C LEU A 227 -5.47 -12.77 4.90
N GLY A 228 -6.50 -12.25 5.57
CA GLY A 228 -7.35 -13.04 6.46
C GLY A 228 -6.54 -13.71 7.56
N ASP A 229 -6.80 -14.99 7.82
CA ASP A 229 -6.11 -15.78 8.85
C ASP A 229 -4.66 -16.12 8.45
N ASP A 230 -4.30 -15.97 7.15
CA ASP A 230 -2.94 -16.15 6.66
C ASP A 230 -2.00 -14.99 7.04
N ALA A 231 -2.54 -13.90 7.59
CA ALA A 231 -1.75 -12.72 8.01
C ALA A 231 -0.65 -13.07 9.02
N THR A 232 -0.87 -14.07 9.87
CA THR A 232 0.11 -14.58 10.83
C THR A 232 1.12 -15.54 10.22
N ALA A 233 0.93 -15.93 8.95
CA ALA A 233 1.84 -16.82 8.27
C ALA A 233 3.04 -16.02 7.73
N ASP A 234 4.18 -16.17 8.40
CA ASP A 234 5.48 -15.63 7.98
C ASP A 234 5.49 -14.08 7.80
N PRO A 235 5.09 -13.28 8.84
CA PRO A 235 5.28 -11.84 8.80
C PRO A 235 6.77 -11.51 8.85
N HIS A 236 7.23 -10.56 8.04
CA HIS A 236 8.61 -10.12 8.04
C HIS A 236 8.71 -8.60 7.88
N VAL A 237 9.23 -7.93 8.90
CA VAL A 237 9.53 -6.49 8.88
C VAL A 237 10.97 -6.30 8.42
N TYR A 238 11.18 -5.66 7.27
CA TYR A 238 12.51 -5.35 6.74
C TYR A 238 13.10 -4.11 7.37
N SER A 239 12.29 -3.08 7.58
CA SER A 239 12.74 -1.82 8.15
C SER A 239 11.58 -1.00 8.72
N TYR A 240 11.91 -0.21 9.75
CA TYR A 240 11.13 0.94 10.19
C TYR A 240 12.10 2.06 10.56
N GLU A 241 11.86 3.27 10.02
CA GLU A 241 12.59 4.48 10.36
C GLU A 241 11.74 5.74 10.14
N GLY A 242 12.14 6.88 10.73
CA GLY A 242 11.38 8.12 10.65
C GLY A 242 12.27 9.38 10.59
N PRO A 243 13.27 9.46 9.68
CA PRO A 243 14.32 10.49 9.75
C PRO A 243 13.85 11.91 9.42
N PHE A 244 12.69 12.06 8.79
CA PHE A 244 12.09 13.35 8.41
C PHE A 244 10.79 13.65 9.18
N GLY A 245 10.58 12.97 10.31
CA GLY A 245 9.36 13.10 11.09
C GLY A 245 8.16 12.34 10.51
N VAL A 246 8.40 11.50 9.49
CA VAL A 246 7.42 10.61 8.90
C VAL A 246 7.89 9.17 9.07
N GLY A 247 7.02 8.29 9.59
CA GLY A 247 7.35 6.88 9.80
C GLY A 247 7.24 6.07 8.50
N TYR A 248 8.31 5.37 8.14
CA TYR A 248 8.41 4.52 6.96
C TYR A 248 8.55 3.05 7.40
N LEU A 249 7.55 2.23 7.10
CA LEU A 249 7.53 0.80 7.40
C LEU A 249 7.57 -0.01 6.12
N VAL A 250 8.49 -0.98 6.04
CA VAL A 250 8.53 -1.97 4.96
C VAL A 250 8.34 -3.35 5.57
N ALA A 251 7.28 -4.06 5.16
CA ALA A 251 6.97 -5.39 5.68
C ALA A 251 6.31 -6.28 4.62
N ARG A 252 6.56 -7.60 4.71
CA ARG A 252 5.96 -8.65 3.89
C ARG A 252 5.13 -9.59 4.77
N PHE A 253 4.06 -10.12 4.19
CA PHE A 253 3.18 -11.12 4.77
C PHE A 253 2.93 -12.23 3.75
N GLY A 254 2.94 -13.47 4.23
CA GLY A 254 2.95 -14.67 3.39
C GLY A 254 4.38 -15.05 2.96
N ARG A 255 4.54 -16.28 2.48
CA ARG A 255 5.87 -16.83 2.14
C ARG A 255 6.47 -16.13 0.93
N PRO A 256 7.80 -15.93 0.89
CA PRO A 256 8.48 -15.49 -0.31
C PRO A 256 8.28 -16.48 -1.45
N GLU A 257 8.44 -16.05 -2.69
CA GLU A 257 8.62 -16.98 -3.79
C GLU A 257 9.88 -17.80 -3.49
N GLY A 258 9.72 -19.11 -3.34
CA GLY A 258 10.88 -19.99 -3.26
C GLY A 258 11.71 -19.86 -4.54
N PRO A 259 13.03 -20.15 -4.52
CA PRO A 259 13.79 -20.25 -5.75
C PRO A 259 13.03 -21.21 -6.67
N ALA A 260 12.78 -20.78 -7.92
CA ALA A 260 12.13 -21.61 -8.91
C ALA A 260 12.83 -22.98 -8.88
N VAL A 261 12.09 -24.04 -8.51
CA VAL A 261 12.63 -25.40 -8.54
C VAL A 261 12.87 -25.71 -10.00
N ALA A 262 14.14 -25.64 -10.40
CA ALA A 262 14.59 -25.93 -11.75
C ALA A 262 14.42 -27.41 -12.09
#